data_f4c62423747893b092feaf66000c5394
#
_entry.id   f4c62423747893b092feaf66000c5394
#
_cell.length_a   1.000
_cell.length_b   1.000
_cell.length_c   1.000
_cell.angle_alpha   90.00
_cell.angle_beta   90.00
_cell.angle_gamma   90.00
#
_symmetry.space_group_name_H-M   'P 1'
#
loop_
_entity.id
_entity.type
_entity.pdbx_description
1 polymer ?
#
loop_
_entity_poly.entity_id
_entity_poly.type
_entity_poly.pdbx_seq_one_letter_code
_entity_poly.pdbx_strand_id
1 'polypeptide(L)'
;YKFGIHDQYRDYYHAAPSYDENYACRLPDRTIPGHSYWAGGPQSYLCATQAPFYVKRNFAELKKNGIRLDGAYLDVFTCNEGDECANPEHVMTRRDCYTYRGNCFSWLLSQGILSSSEEVSDWAVPYLVFCHYAPYDFMLRPAETPKKGIPVPLFNLVYHDCVIEPWMMDHVSKDEDYMLYALLAGGAPYLVRDGAYPNTDGAFDGEKISLEEMTERCRVVTELHEKT
;
A
#
# COMPACT_ATOMS: atom_id res chain seq x y z
N TYR A 1 -16.91 -0.84 -16.58
CA TYR A 1 -16.08 -0.41 -15.45
C TYR A 1 -14.89 -1.35 -15.32
N LYS A 2 -13.73 -0.83 -14.89
CA LYS A 2 -12.59 -1.63 -14.46
C LYS A 2 -12.82 -2.11 -13.03
N PHE A 3 -12.38 -3.32 -12.73
CA PHE A 3 -12.59 -3.94 -11.43
C PHE A 3 -11.28 -4.49 -10.88
N GLY A 4 -10.99 -4.20 -9.62
CA GLY A 4 -9.85 -4.71 -8.89
C GLY A 4 -10.25 -5.27 -7.54
N ILE A 5 -9.37 -6.06 -6.95
CA ILE A 5 -9.55 -6.61 -5.60
C ILE A 5 -8.47 -6.07 -4.66
N HIS A 6 -8.81 -6.06 -3.38
CA HIS A 6 -7.89 -5.90 -2.28
C HIS A 6 -7.58 -7.28 -1.69
N ASP A 7 -6.32 -7.64 -1.59
CA ASP A 7 -5.84 -8.90 -1.04
C ASP A 7 -4.52 -8.67 -0.30
N GLN A 8 -4.08 -9.61 0.50
CA GLN A 8 -2.81 -9.50 1.21
C GLN A 8 -2.14 -10.86 1.42
N TYR A 9 -0.79 -10.89 1.50
CA TYR A 9 0.02 -12.10 1.58
C TYR A 9 1.21 -11.95 2.53
N ARG A 10 1.05 -11.16 3.59
CA ARG A 10 2.02 -10.96 4.66
C ARG A 10 1.44 -11.32 6.02
N ASP A 11 0.27 -10.78 6.33
CA ASP A 11 -0.42 -11.02 7.60
C ASP A 11 -1.05 -12.41 7.57
N TYR A 12 -0.49 -13.33 8.33
CA TYR A 12 -0.82 -14.74 8.25
C TYR A 12 -1.67 -15.16 9.43
N TYR A 13 -2.98 -15.13 9.26
CA TYR A 13 -3.95 -15.46 10.30
C TYR A 13 -3.91 -16.93 10.68
N HIS A 14 -3.77 -17.20 12.00
CA HIS A 14 -3.73 -18.57 12.51
C HIS A 14 -5.04 -19.34 12.27
N ALA A 15 -6.18 -18.62 12.22
CA ALA A 15 -7.48 -19.21 11.96
C ALA A 15 -7.79 -19.44 10.46
N ALA A 16 -6.91 -18.99 9.55
CA ALA A 16 -7.14 -19.18 8.13
C ALA A 16 -7.03 -20.67 7.74
N PRO A 17 -7.95 -21.20 6.91
CA PRO A 17 -7.85 -22.59 6.44
C PRO A 17 -6.55 -22.93 5.69
N SER A 18 -5.88 -21.90 5.19
CA SER A 18 -4.59 -22.01 4.49
C SER A 18 -3.38 -21.80 5.40
N TYR A 19 -3.58 -21.63 6.71
CA TYR A 19 -2.48 -21.48 7.65
C TYR A 19 -1.68 -22.77 7.76
N ASP A 20 -0.38 -22.68 7.52
CA ASP A 20 0.59 -23.72 7.77
C ASP A 20 1.79 -23.12 8.49
N GLU A 21 2.03 -23.58 9.71
CA GLU A 21 3.13 -23.11 10.55
C GLU A 21 4.50 -23.20 9.86
N ASN A 22 4.65 -24.17 8.95
CA ASN A 22 5.87 -24.34 8.19
C ASN A 22 6.14 -23.20 7.21
N TYR A 23 5.14 -22.41 6.84
CA TYR A 23 5.28 -21.27 5.93
C TYR A 23 5.40 -19.93 6.66
N ALA A 24 5.26 -19.91 7.97
CA ALA A 24 5.49 -18.71 8.77
C ALA A 24 6.99 -18.37 8.84
N CYS A 25 7.30 -17.10 8.95
CA CYS A 25 8.65 -16.64 9.25
C CYS A 25 9.11 -17.16 10.61
N ARG A 26 10.38 -17.50 10.73
CA ARG A 26 11.02 -17.94 11.98
C ARG A 26 12.20 -17.04 12.34
N LEU A 27 12.34 -16.77 13.63
CA LEU A 27 13.51 -16.13 14.20
C LEU A 27 14.71 -17.10 14.21
N PRO A 28 15.95 -16.61 14.46
CA PRO A 28 17.14 -17.47 14.56
C PRO A 28 17.04 -18.58 15.59
N ASP A 29 16.28 -18.39 16.67
CA ASP A 29 15.98 -19.40 17.69
C ASP A 29 14.87 -20.39 17.26
N ARG A 30 14.41 -20.29 16.02
CA ARG A 30 13.35 -21.09 15.38
C ARG A 30 11.92 -20.83 15.87
N THR A 31 11.71 -19.88 16.77
CA THR A 31 10.38 -19.47 17.19
C THR A 31 9.67 -18.69 16.06
N ILE A 32 8.34 -18.73 16.05
CA ILE A 32 7.51 -17.94 15.14
C ILE A 32 7.16 -16.63 15.85
N PRO A 33 7.58 -15.48 15.33
CA PRO A 33 7.20 -14.20 15.92
C PRO A 33 5.71 -13.96 15.71
N GLY A 34 5.03 -13.52 16.79
CA GLY A 34 3.71 -12.93 16.68
C GLY A 34 3.81 -11.60 15.93
N HIS A 35 2.84 -11.33 15.08
CA HIS A 35 2.80 -10.05 14.37
C HIS A 35 1.84 -9.07 15.06
N SER A 36 0.55 -9.35 14.95
CA SER A 36 -0.51 -8.49 15.47
C SER A 36 -1.78 -9.28 15.75
N TYR A 37 -2.78 -8.58 16.22
CA TYR A 37 -4.15 -9.07 16.34
C TYR A 37 -5.06 -8.12 15.57
N TRP A 38 -5.73 -8.60 14.54
CA TRP A 38 -6.66 -7.82 13.73
C TRP A 38 -8.02 -8.53 13.64
N ALA A 39 -8.91 -8.06 12.77
CA ALA A 39 -10.29 -8.54 12.67
C ALA A 39 -10.43 -10.07 12.52
N GLY A 40 -9.47 -10.75 11.90
CA GLY A 40 -9.41 -12.21 11.75
C GLY A 40 -8.74 -12.96 12.90
N GLY A 41 -8.29 -12.26 13.95
CA GLY A 41 -7.60 -12.86 15.11
C GLY A 41 -6.09 -12.69 15.10
N PRO A 42 -5.35 -13.53 15.84
CA PRO A 42 -3.89 -13.45 15.93
C PRO A 42 -3.23 -13.81 14.61
N GLN A 43 -2.12 -13.13 14.33
CA GLN A 43 -1.35 -13.25 13.11
C GLN A 43 0.13 -13.58 13.41
N SER A 44 0.77 -14.24 12.46
CA SER A 44 2.21 -14.27 12.27
C SER A 44 2.55 -13.68 10.88
N TYR A 45 3.81 -13.78 10.48
CA TYR A 45 4.24 -13.33 9.15
C TYR A 45 4.32 -14.53 8.20
N LEU A 46 3.59 -14.49 7.08
CA LEU A 46 3.84 -15.41 5.98
C LEU A 46 5.23 -15.12 5.40
N CYS A 47 6.10 -16.11 5.30
CA CYS A 47 7.37 -15.92 4.64
C CYS A 47 7.15 -15.52 3.17
N ALA A 48 7.75 -14.41 2.73
CA ALA A 48 7.52 -13.90 1.37
C ALA A 48 7.97 -14.89 0.28
N THR A 49 8.82 -15.87 0.60
CA THR A 49 9.15 -16.97 -0.33
C THR A 49 7.91 -17.76 -0.76
N GLN A 50 6.87 -17.80 0.06
CA GLN A 50 5.61 -18.51 -0.18
C GLN A 50 4.56 -17.63 -0.86
N ALA A 51 4.68 -16.31 -0.77
CA ALA A 51 3.70 -15.37 -1.31
C ALA A 51 3.41 -15.58 -2.82
N PRO A 52 4.39 -15.81 -3.71
CA PRO A 52 4.11 -16.07 -5.13
C PRO A 52 3.26 -17.32 -5.39
N PHE A 53 3.37 -18.32 -4.55
CA PHE A 53 2.52 -19.52 -4.65
C PHE A 53 1.06 -19.16 -4.32
N TYR A 54 0.84 -18.47 -3.19
CA TYR A 54 -0.51 -18.07 -2.76
C TYR A 54 -1.17 -17.12 -3.74
N VAL A 55 -0.45 -16.11 -4.22
CA VAL A 55 -0.93 -15.17 -5.24
C VAL A 55 -1.42 -15.95 -6.48
N LYS A 56 -0.57 -16.79 -7.06
CA LYS A 56 -0.91 -17.56 -8.26
C LYS A 56 -2.11 -18.46 -8.04
N ARG A 57 -2.16 -19.16 -6.90
CA ARG A 57 -3.27 -20.04 -6.53
C ARG A 57 -4.59 -19.29 -6.45
N ASN A 58 -4.61 -18.19 -5.68
CA ASN A 58 -5.83 -17.44 -5.41
C ASN A 58 -6.36 -16.78 -6.69
N PHE A 59 -5.49 -16.17 -7.48
CA PHE A 59 -5.89 -15.54 -8.74
C PHE A 59 -6.31 -16.56 -9.80
N ALA A 60 -5.72 -17.75 -9.82
CA ALA A 60 -6.18 -18.86 -10.68
C ALA A 60 -7.60 -19.32 -10.28
N GLU A 61 -7.89 -19.38 -8.97
CA GLU A 61 -9.22 -19.75 -8.49
C GLU A 61 -10.27 -18.67 -8.80
N LEU A 62 -9.94 -17.39 -8.65
CA LEU A 62 -10.80 -16.29 -9.08
C LEU A 62 -11.14 -16.39 -10.57
N LYS A 63 -10.13 -16.60 -11.41
CA LYS A 63 -10.30 -16.76 -12.85
C LYS A 63 -11.17 -17.97 -13.20
N LYS A 64 -10.98 -19.11 -12.53
CA LYS A 64 -11.78 -20.32 -12.69
C LYS A 64 -13.25 -20.08 -12.34
N ASN A 65 -13.52 -19.23 -11.35
CA ASN A 65 -14.86 -18.83 -10.96
C ASN A 65 -15.44 -17.71 -11.85
N GLY A 66 -14.81 -17.38 -12.97
CA GLY A 66 -15.30 -16.41 -13.94
C GLY A 66 -15.05 -14.95 -13.56
N ILE A 67 -14.27 -14.69 -12.50
CA ILE A 67 -13.97 -13.33 -12.07
C ILE A 67 -12.79 -12.81 -12.92
N ARG A 68 -13.04 -11.72 -13.64
CA ARG A 68 -12.04 -11.03 -14.44
C ARG A 68 -11.60 -9.76 -13.73
N LEU A 69 -10.30 -9.67 -13.48
CA LEU A 69 -9.69 -8.56 -12.78
C LEU A 69 -8.90 -7.66 -13.74
N ASP A 70 -9.05 -6.35 -13.58
CA ASP A 70 -8.23 -5.33 -14.23
C ASP A 70 -7.12 -4.83 -13.30
N GLY A 71 -7.29 -4.97 -11.98
CA GLY A 71 -6.30 -4.54 -10.98
C GLY A 71 -6.30 -5.40 -9.73
N ALA A 72 -5.23 -5.29 -8.97
CA ALA A 72 -5.07 -5.91 -7.66
C ALA A 72 -4.24 -5.02 -6.73
N TYR A 73 -4.77 -4.77 -5.55
CA TYR A 73 -4.08 -4.10 -4.47
C TYR A 73 -3.57 -5.17 -3.50
N LEU A 74 -2.25 -5.32 -3.41
CA LEU A 74 -1.63 -6.22 -2.45
C LEU A 74 -1.23 -5.41 -1.21
N ASP A 75 -2.05 -5.53 -0.18
CA ASP A 75 -1.91 -4.80 1.07
C ASP A 75 -0.63 -5.16 1.83
N VAL A 76 -0.11 -4.25 2.62
CA VAL A 76 1.05 -4.38 3.52
C VAL A 76 2.36 -4.87 2.87
N PHE A 77 2.47 -4.85 1.55
CA PHE A 77 3.69 -5.30 0.87
C PHE A 77 4.78 -4.23 0.79
N THR A 78 4.40 -2.96 0.71
CA THR A 78 5.31 -1.86 0.40
C THR A 78 5.41 -0.79 1.48
N CYS A 79 4.54 -0.82 2.48
CA CYS A 79 4.49 0.13 3.59
C CYS A 79 5.44 -0.18 4.76
N ASN A 80 6.20 -1.27 4.68
CA ASN A 80 7.05 -1.73 5.78
C ASN A 80 8.40 -2.26 5.27
N GLU A 81 9.34 -2.39 6.20
CA GLU A 81 10.61 -3.04 5.92
C GLU A 81 10.43 -4.49 5.49
N GLY A 82 11.39 -5.01 4.72
CA GLY A 82 11.43 -6.41 4.35
C GLY A 82 11.54 -7.32 5.59
N ASP A 83 10.73 -8.37 5.62
CA ASP A 83 10.80 -9.38 6.67
C ASP A 83 12.01 -10.30 6.45
N GLU A 84 12.51 -10.91 7.53
CA GLU A 84 13.57 -11.92 7.51
C GLU A 84 13.02 -13.26 8.00
N CYS A 85 13.59 -14.35 7.52
CA CYS A 85 13.21 -15.69 7.95
C CYS A 85 14.43 -16.59 8.13
N ALA A 86 14.56 -17.20 9.29
CA ALA A 86 15.61 -18.15 9.61
C ALA A 86 15.17 -19.62 9.48
N ASN A 87 14.00 -19.91 8.89
CA ASN A 87 13.59 -21.27 8.62
C ASN A 87 14.54 -21.92 7.61
N PRO A 88 15.19 -23.06 7.90
CA PRO A 88 16.18 -23.67 7.01
C PRO A 88 15.59 -24.12 5.66
N GLU A 89 14.28 -24.35 5.57
CA GLU A 89 13.61 -24.74 4.33
C GLU A 89 13.33 -23.54 3.40
N HIS A 90 13.30 -22.34 3.95
CA HIS A 90 13.05 -21.09 3.20
C HIS A 90 13.68 -19.89 3.88
N VAL A 91 14.99 -19.94 4.09
CA VAL A 91 15.77 -18.81 4.58
C VAL A 91 15.57 -17.60 3.67
N MET A 92 15.35 -16.43 4.28
CA MET A 92 15.05 -15.22 3.55
C MET A 92 15.68 -14.01 4.25
N THR A 93 16.45 -13.24 3.51
CA THR A 93 16.93 -11.91 3.91
C THR A 93 15.89 -10.84 3.54
N ARG A 94 16.03 -9.62 4.04
CA ARG A 94 15.20 -8.47 3.64
C ARG A 94 15.21 -8.24 2.12
N ARG A 95 16.38 -8.38 1.50
CA ARG A 95 16.52 -8.25 0.05
C ARG A 95 15.74 -9.34 -0.70
N ASP A 96 15.81 -10.57 -0.21
CA ASP A 96 15.03 -11.67 -0.78
C ASP A 96 13.53 -11.42 -0.62
N CYS A 97 13.11 -10.89 0.53
CA CYS A 97 11.71 -10.51 0.77
C CYS A 97 11.20 -9.54 -0.30
N TYR A 98 11.93 -8.46 -0.58
CA TYR A 98 11.58 -7.53 -1.65
C TYR A 98 11.54 -8.21 -3.03
N THR A 99 12.46 -9.11 -3.29
CA THR A 99 12.48 -9.88 -4.55
C THR A 99 11.23 -10.74 -4.70
N TYR A 100 10.84 -11.48 -3.67
CA TYR A 100 9.65 -12.33 -3.70
C TYR A 100 8.36 -11.53 -3.79
N ARG A 101 8.25 -10.41 -3.09
CA ARG A 101 7.13 -9.46 -3.23
C ARG A 101 7.08 -8.87 -4.63
N GLY A 102 8.22 -8.44 -5.18
CA GLY A 102 8.33 -7.96 -6.55
C GLY A 102 7.91 -9.01 -7.58
N ASN A 103 8.21 -10.29 -7.34
CA ASN A 103 7.78 -11.40 -8.19
C ASN A 103 6.25 -11.56 -8.19
N CYS A 104 5.56 -11.28 -7.08
CA CYS A 104 4.09 -11.26 -7.04
C CYS A 104 3.54 -10.17 -7.97
N PHE A 105 4.04 -8.95 -7.86
CA PHE A 105 3.63 -7.84 -8.72
C PHE A 105 3.95 -8.09 -10.19
N SER A 106 5.18 -8.56 -10.49
CA SER A 106 5.59 -8.89 -11.86
C SER A 106 4.68 -9.95 -12.49
N TRP A 107 4.28 -10.94 -11.70
CA TRP A 107 3.35 -11.96 -12.18
C TRP A 107 1.98 -11.35 -12.49
N LEU A 108 1.42 -10.50 -11.61
CA LEU A 108 0.15 -9.81 -11.86
C LEU A 108 0.20 -9.00 -13.15
N LEU A 109 1.26 -8.19 -13.33
CA LEU A 109 1.47 -7.40 -14.54
C LEU A 109 1.54 -8.30 -15.79
N SER A 110 2.20 -9.47 -15.69
CA SER A 110 2.27 -10.44 -16.80
C SER A 110 0.91 -11.04 -17.17
N GLN A 111 -0.05 -11.02 -16.23
CA GLN A 111 -1.45 -11.43 -16.48
C GLN A 111 -2.33 -10.26 -16.99
N GLY A 112 -1.77 -9.08 -17.19
CA GLY A 112 -2.51 -7.87 -17.57
C GLY A 112 -3.30 -7.25 -16.41
N ILE A 113 -2.95 -7.59 -15.16
CA ILE A 113 -3.57 -7.06 -13.95
C ILE A 113 -2.69 -5.95 -13.41
N LEU A 114 -3.21 -4.74 -13.31
CA LEU A 114 -2.50 -3.58 -12.78
C LEU A 114 -2.28 -3.76 -11.28
N SER A 115 -1.04 -3.62 -10.83
CA SER A 115 -0.67 -3.83 -9.43
C SER A 115 -0.59 -2.53 -8.66
N SER A 116 -1.02 -2.58 -7.41
CA SER A 116 -0.97 -1.50 -6.44
C SER A 116 -0.70 -2.05 -5.03
N SER A 117 -0.35 -1.17 -4.11
CA SER A 117 -0.09 -1.51 -2.72
C SER A 117 -0.31 -0.31 -1.80
N GLU A 118 -0.10 -0.48 -0.50
CA GLU A 118 -0.44 0.50 0.52
C GLU A 118 0.41 1.77 0.43
N GLU A 119 1.71 1.60 0.31
CA GLU A 119 2.68 2.69 0.17
C GLU A 119 3.64 2.34 -0.96
N VAL A 120 4.51 3.26 -1.33
CA VAL A 120 5.55 3.01 -2.32
C VAL A 120 6.93 3.36 -1.77
N SER A 121 7.89 2.54 -2.08
CA SER A 121 9.31 2.79 -1.85
C SER A 121 10.10 2.50 -3.14
N ASP A 122 11.36 2.92 -3.19
CA ASP A 122 12.20 2.85 -4.40
C ASP A 122 12.25 1.47 -5.06
N TRP A 123 12.32 0.39 -4.26
CA TRP A 123 12.34 -0.98 -4.76
C TRP A 123 11.04 -1.39 -5.44
N ALA A 124 9.90 -0.76 -5.06
CA ALA A 124 8.57 -1.10 -5.54
C ALA A 124 8.16 -0.32 -6.80
N VAL A 125 8.79 0.82 -7.07
CA VAL A 125 8.48 1.68 -8.22
C VAL A 125 8.37 0.91 -9.54
N PRO A 126 9.25 -0.05 -9.88
CA PRO A 126 9.15 -0.78 -11.15
C PRO A 126 7.92 -1.68 -11.28
N TYR A 127 7.19 -1.90 -10.21
CA TYR A 127 6.10 -2.87 -10.14
C TYR A 127 4.73 -2.24 -9.96
N LEU A 128 4.65 -1.05 -9.38
CA LEU A 128 3.39 -0.43 -9.00
C LEU A 128 2.92 0.57 -10.05
N VAL A 129 1.64 0.53 -10.36
CA VAL A 129 0.96 1.55 -11.15
C VAL A 129 0.36 2.62 -10.23
N PHE A 130 -0.05 2.20 -9.03
CA PHE A 130 -0.77 3.00 -8.07
C PHE A 130 -0.37 2.61 -6.65
N CYS A 131 -0.32 3.56 -5.73
CA CYS A 131 -0.24 3.32 -4.30
C CYS A 131 -1.40 3.98 -3.56
N HIS A 132 -1.72 3.50 -2.35
CA HIS A 132 -2.80 4.07 -1.56
C HIS A 132 -2.43 5.44 -1.00
N TYR A 133 -1.18 5.60 -0.55
CA TYR A 133 -0.60 6.87 -0.14
C TYR A 133 0.92 6.88 -0.35
N ALA A 134 1.47 8.08 -0.38
CA ALA A 134 2.90 8.27 -0.58
C ALA A 134 3.65 8.43 0.75
N PRO A 135 4.98 8.21 0.79
CA PRO A 135 5.78 8.29 2.00
C PRO A 135 5.72 9.64 2.72
N TYR A 136 5.46 10.71 2.00
CA TYR A 136 5.42 12.07 2.56
C TYR A 136 4.19 12.34 3.45
N ASP A 137 3.12 11.57 3.37
CA ASP A 137 1.95 11.73 4.26
C ASP A 137 2.37 11.67 5.73
N PHE A 138 3.26 10.76 6.08
CA PHE A 138 3.82 10.68 7.44
C PHE A 138 4.63 11.91 7.86
N MET A 139 5.22 12.63 6.91
CA MET A 139 5.96 13.85 7.20
C MET A 139 5.04 15.02 7.53
N LEU A 140 3.82 15.02 7.00
CA LEU A 140 2.82 16.08 7.19
C LEU A 140 2.04 15.88 8.48
N ARG A 141 1.88 14.65 8.96
CA ARG A 141 1.14 14.40 10.21
C ARG A 141 1.80 15.09 11.40
N PRO A 142 1.02 15.73 12.29
CA PRO A 142 1.54 16.28 13.54
C PRO A 142 2.26 15.17 14.31
N ALA A 143 3.53 15.37 14.64
CA ALA A 143 4.25 14.45 15.48
C ALA A 143 3.99 14.79 16.95
N GLU A 144 3.74 13.78 17.79
CA GLU A 144 3.67 13.96 19.25
C GLU A 144 5.01 14.46 19.84
N THR A 145 6.10 14.19 19.14
CA THR A 145 7.44 14.66 19.48
C THR A 145 7.94 15.65 18.42
N PRO A 146 8.67 16.71 18.82
CA PRO A 146 9.24 17.65 17.86
C PRO A 146 10.08 16.93 16.80
N LYS A 147 9.80 17.18 15.53
CA LYS A 147 10.60 16.67 14.41
C LYS A 147 12.02 17.23 14.50
N LYS A 148 13.01 16.38 14.30
CA LYS A 148 14.40 16.79 14.17
C LYS A 148 14.73 16.99 12.70
N GLY A 149 14.93 18.24 12.30
CA GLY A 149 15.28 18.60 10.92
C GLY A 149 14.07 18.95 10.05
N ILE A 150 14.34 19.25 8.81
CA ILE A 150 13.35 19.59 7.77
C ILE A 150 13.20 18.38 6.86
N PRO A 151 12.00 17.82 6.70
CA PRO A 151 11.78 16.72 5.77
C PRO A 151 12.02 17.17 4.34
N VAL A 152 12.75 16.36 3.57
CA VAL A 152 12.94 16.57 2.14
C VAL A 152 12.11 15.51 1.41
N PRO A 153 11.18 15.88 0.53
CA PRO A 153 10.35 14.93 -0.22
C PRO A 153 11.14 14.29 -1.37
N LEU A 154 12.26 13.65 -1.03
CA LEU A 154 13.21 13.14 -2.02
C LEU A 154 12.60 12.06 -2.92
N PHE A 155 11.73 11.21 -2.37
CA PHE A 155 11.05 10.18 -3.15
C PHE A 155 10.22 10.84 -4.28
N ASN A 156 9.39 11.82 -3.94
CA ASN A 156 8.54 12.50 -4.91
C ASN A 156 9.32 13.32 -5.94
N LEU A 157 10.43 13.95 -5.51
CA LEU A 157 11.32 14.66 -6.44
C LEU A 157 11.94 13.74 -7.50
N VAL A 158 12.11 12.45 -7.20
CA VAL A 158 12.73 11.47 -8.10
C VAL A 158 11.70 10.66 -8.87
N TYR A 159 10.57 10.31 -8.26
CA TYR A 159 9.64 9.28 -8.77
C TYR A 159 8.20 9.77 -9.01
N HIS A 160 7.92 11.07 -8.91
CA HIS A 160 6.56 11.63 -9.02
C HIS A 160 5.82 11.27 -10.32
N ASP A 161 6.54 10.95 -11.38
CA ASP A 161 5.99 10.56 -12.68
C ASP A 161 5.97 9.03 -12.93
N CYS A 162 6.42 8.24 -11.94
CA CYS A 162 6.57 6.79 -12.09
C CYS A 162 5.37 6.00 -11.55
N VAL A 163 4.69 6.50 -10.52
CA VAL A 163 3.58 5.82 -9.83
C VAL A 163 2.47 6.84 -9.57
N ILE A 164 1.22 6.43 -9.76
CA ILE A 164 0.08 7.27 -9.40
C ILE A 164 -0.06 7.28 -7.89
N GLU A 165 0.17 8.42 -7.29
CA GLU A 165 0.05 8.67 -5.87
C GLU A 165 -1.21 9.50 -5.62
N PRO A 166 -2.27 8.94 -5.00
CA PRO A 166 -3.47 9.70 -4.76
C PRO A 166 -3.24 10.70 -3.61
N TRP A 167 -3.94 11.81 -3.70
CA TRP A 167 -3.96 12.84 -2.68
C TRP A 167 -5.39 13.09 -2.23
N MET A 168 -5.69 12.83 -0.96
CA MET A 168 -7.04 13.02 -0.41
C MET A 168 -7.40 14.49 -0.33
N MET A 169 -8.46 14.88 -1.04
CA MET A 169 -8.91 16.27 -1.13
C MET A 169 -10.00 16.62 -0.12
N ASP A 170 -10.61 15.66 0.52
CA ASP A 170 -11.65 15.84 1.53
C ASP A 170 -11.08 16.15 2.93
N HIS A 171 -9.80 15.82 3.13
CA HIS A 171 -9.11 16.05 4.36
C HIS A 171 -8.22 17.28 4.23
N VAL A 172 -8.79 18.43 4.54
CA VAL A 172 -8.02 19.67 4.60
C VAL A 172 -7.49 19.81 5.99
N SER A 173 -6.18 19.67 6.13
CA SER A 173 -5.55 20.27 7.30
C SER A 173 -5.78 21.78 7.22
N LYS A 174 -5.85 22.48 8.34
CA LYS A 174 -5.89 23.96 8.38
C LYS A 174 -4.65 24.61 7.76
N ASP A 175 -3.78 23.78 7.22
CA ASP A 175 -2.54 24.12 6.58
C ASP A 175 -2.84 24.40 5.11
N GLU A 176 -2.78 25.66 4.72
CA GLU A 176 -2.96 26.11 3.34
C GLU A 176 -1.93 25.48 2.39
N ASP A 177 -0.82 24.95 2.93
CA ASP A 177 0.21 24.28 2.17
C ASP A 177 -0.18 22.85 1.71
N TYR A 178 -1.30 22.30 2.18
CA TYR A 178 -1.74 20.95 1.81
C TYR A 178 -1.84 20.75 0.29
N MET A 179 -2.39 21.75 -0.42
CA MET A 179 -2.46 21.73 -1.88
C MET A 179 -1.08 21.85 -2.53
N LEU A 180 -0.18 22.62 -1.93
CA LEU A 180 1.20 22.74 -2.42
C LEU A 180 1.94 21.41 -2.31
N TYR A 181 1.75 20.65 -1.24
CA TYR A 181 2.32 19.31 -1.12
C TYR A 181 1.77 18.36 -2.17
N ALA A 182 0.46 18.39 -2.43
CA ALA A 182 -0.14 17.59 -3.50
C ALA A 182 0.48 17.90 -4.86
N LEU A 183 0.67 19.18 -5.17
CA LEU A 183 1.27 19.64 -6.42
C LEU A 183 2.74 19.26 -6.52
N LEU A 184 3.52 19.45 -5.46
CA LEU A 184 4.94 19.07 -5.42
C LEU A 184 5.16 17.56 -5.55
N ALA A 185 4.21 16.78 -5.04
CA ALA A 185 4.25 15.34 -5.10
C ALA A 185 3.76 14.76 -6.43
N GLY A 186 3.18 15.59 -7.31
CA GLY A 186 2.51 15.09 -8.50
C GLY A 186 1.28 14.24 -8.17
N GLY A 187 0.68 14.44 -7.00
CA GLY A 187 -0.41 13.62 -6.47
C GLY A 187 -1.67 13.71 -7.32
N ALA A 188 -2.22 12.54 -7.69
CA ALA A 188 -3.50 12.48 -8.37
C ALA A 188 -4.64 12.83 -7.39
N PRO A 189 -5.50 13.83 -7.70
CA PRO A 189 -6.60 14.19 -6.82
C PRO A 189 -7.64 13.08 -6.79
N TYR A 190 -8.14 12.73 -5.61
CA TYR A 190 -9.30 11.86 -5.48
C TYR A 190 -10.23 12.30 -4.36
N LEU A 191 -11.50 11.99 -4.55
CA LEU A 191 -12.55 12.34 -3.62
C LEU A 191 -12.88 11.14 -2.74
N VAL A 192 -12.79 11.33 -1.43
CA VAL A 192 -13.34 10.40 -0.45
C VAL A 192 -14.55 11.07 0.17
N ARG A 193 -15.74 10.61 -0.16
CA ARG A 193 -16.99 11.10 0.42
C ARG A 193 -17.61 10.03 1.30
N ASP A 194 -18.32 10.49 2.32
CA ASP A 194 -19.10 9.72 3.29
C ASP A 194 -19.17 8.22 3.05
N GLY A 195 -18.33 7.44 3.72
CA GLY A 195 -18.38 5.99 3.67
C GLY A 195 -17.21 5.28 3.03
N ALA A 196 -16.20 5.96 2.51
CA ALA A 196 -14.98 5.28 2.08
C ALA A 196 -14.30 4.54 3.26
N TYR A 197 -14.42 5.12 4.47
CA TYR A 197 -13.98 4.49 5.72
C TYR A 197 -15.05 4.69 6.81
N PRO A 198 -16.21 4.02 6.73
CA PRO A 198 -17.33 4.26 7.63
C PRO A 198 -17.03 3.93 9.11
N ASN A 199 -15.96 3.18 9.38
CA ASN A 199 -15.60 2.70 10.71
C ASN A 199 -14.38 3.42 11.33
N THR A 200 -13.88 4.46 10.70
CA THR A 200 -12.78 5.26 11.25
C THR A 200 -13.32 6.44 12.03
N ASP A 201 -14.09 6.18 13.08
CA ASP A 201 -14.51 7.21 14.02
C ASP A 201 -13.27 7.94 14.53
N GLY A 202 -13.14 9.23 14.17
CA GLY A 202 -12.07 10.11 14.62
C GLY A 202 -10.75 10.05 13.84
N ALA A 203 -10.60 9.23 12.80
CA ALA A 203 -9.36 9.22 12.00
C ALA A 203 -9.22 10.47 11.11
N PHE A 204 -10.31 11.18 10.88
CA PHE A 204 -10.37 12.38 10.05
C PHE A 204 -11.06 13.52 10.81
N ASP A 205 -10.39 14.06 11.83
CA ASP A 205 -10.86 15.22 12.60
C ASP A 205 -10.66 16.59 11.87
N GLY A 206 -10.47 16.57 10.56
CA GLY A 206 -10.38 17.79 9.74
C GLY A 206 -11.74 18.40 9.45
N GLU A 207 -11.78 19.73 9.23
CA GLU A 207 -12.96 20.37 8.68
C GLU A 207 -13.26 19.76 7.30
N LYS A 208 -14.45 19.22 7.15
CA LYS A 208 -14.91 18.70 5.84
C LYS A 208 -15.09 19.90 4.91
N ILE A 209 -14.43 19.87 3.78
CA ILE A 209 -14.66 20.85 2.71
C ILE A 209 -15.94 20.51 1.94
N SER A 210 -16.54 21.49 1.31
CA SER A 210 -17.71 21.28 0.47
C SER A 210 -17.34 20.46 -0.78
N LEU A 211 -18.32 19.79 -1.37
CA LEU A 211 -18.13 19.09 -2.65
C LEU A 211 -17.68 20.05 -3.76
N GLU A 212 -18.15 21.28 -3.74
CA GLU A 212 -17.77 22.33 -4.70
C GLU A 212 -16.29 22.67 -4.57
N GLU A 213 -15.80 22.89 -3.35
CA GLU A 213 -14.41 23.18 -3.07
C GLU A 213 -13.49 21.97 -3.43
N MET A 214 -13.90 20.75 -3.09
CA MET A 214 -13.18 19.55 -3.48
C MET A 214 -13.05 19.44 -5.01
N THR A 215 -14.16 19.69 -5.71
CA THR A 215 -14.19 19.65 -7.18
C THR A 215 -13.24 20.67 -7.78
N GLU A 216 -13.22 21.89 -7.24
CA GLU A 216 -12.32 22.95 -7.69
C GLU A 216 -10.84 22.58 -7.45
N ARG A 217 -10.51 22.04 -6.30
CA ARG A 217 -9.15 21.58 -6.00
C ARG A 217 -8.68 20.48 -6.94
N CYS A 218 -9.54 19.49 -7.19
CA CYS A 218 -9.26 18.44 -8.18
C CYS A 218 -9.02 19.03 -9.58
N ARG A 219 -9.84 20.01 -9.97
CA ARG A 219 -9.70 20.68 -11.28
C ARG A 219 -8.34 21.38 -11.39
N VAL A 220 -7.94 22.14 -10.37
CA VAL A 220 -6.66 22.87 -10.34
C VAL A 220 -5.48 21.89 -10.45
N VAL A 221 -5.47 20.80 -9.67
CA VAL A 221 -4.40 19.81 -9.72
C VAL A 221 -4.35 19.13 -11.09
N THR A 222 -5.51 18.73 -11.63
CA THR A 222 -5.60 18.10 -12.97
C THR A 222 -5.06 19.01 -14.07
N GLU A 223 -5.46 20.30 -14.08
CA GLU A 223 -4.99 21.26 -15.07
C GLU A 223 -3.46 21.52 -15.00
N LEU A 224 -2.89 21.45 -13.81
CA LEU A 224 -1.44 21.56 -13.64
C LEU A 224 -0.73 20.33 -14.20
N HIS A 225 -1.22 19.13 -13.93
CA HIS A 225 -0.69 17.89 -14.49
C HIS A 225 -0.75 17.83 -16.02
N GLU A 226 -1.78 18.44 -16.64
CA GLU A 226 -1.88 18.51 -18.10
C GLU A 226 -0.89 19.49 -18.73
N LYS A 227 -0.30 20.38 -17.95
CA LYS A 227 0.60 21.44 -18.44
C LYS A 227 2.08 21.17 -18.15
N THR A 228 2.37 20.19 -17.29
CA THR A 228 3.73 19.77 -16.93
C THR A 228 4.11 18.46 -17.60
#